data_fc06b836a5bc929f05122a9a4619cc03
#
_entry.id   fc06b836a5bc929f05122a9a4619cc03
#
_cell.length_a   1.000
_cell.length_b   1.000
_cell.length_c   1.000
_cell.angle_alpha   90.00
_cell.angle_beta   90.00
_cell.angle_gamma   90.00
#
_symmetry.space_group_name_H-M   'P 1'
#
loop_
_entity.id
_entity.type
_entity.pdbx_description
1 polymer ?
#
loop_
_entity_poly.entity_id
_entity_poly.type
_entity_poly.pdbx_seq_one_letter_code
_entity_poly.pdbx_strand_id
1 'polypeptide(L)'
;MKSGFVSILGRPNAGKSTLLNALVGEKVAIVTSKPQTTRNRITGVLEVPAKKKQPAAQIVFVDTPGVHKPGTQLDRRMMQEVYDALEARDIVILLVDASREMKIEETEELAGPAELAESQVSEARPGAPAVAETARKGDWRSEDEFVLNLVRKLDCPVFLAINKIDLIRREQLLPLIDSLMKQFPFAEVLPVSARKRDGLEALVEKLVEYLPTGERYFPPEQFTDQPERFLVAELIRERILMETGEEVPYAAAGVIEKFEEPAAQPAKAKKPRPLKGGGFAEVKLPVTNISAVIYCERDGQKAILIGKGGAKLKAIGTSARKEIESLLGTRVFLELHIIVEPGWRESRGFIDTLDWRKQLEDMAARQADVVGEKLGED
;
A
#
# COMPACT_ATOMS: atom_id res chain seq x y z
N MET A 1 -14.04 15.58 -20.94
CA MET A 1 -13.66 15.50 -19.50
C MET A 1 -12.16 15.51 -19.39
N LYS A 2 -11.60 15.53 -18.19
CA LYS A 2 -10.18 15.32 -17.97
C LYS A 2 -9.93 13.93 -17.38
N SER A 3 -8.81 13.29 -17.74
CA SER A 3 -8.46 11.99 -17.19
C SER A 3 -6.95 11.77 -17.29
N GLY A 4 -6.38 11.05 -16.29
CA GLY A 4 -4.95 10.75 -16.31
C GLY A 4 -4.48 10.03 -15.07
N PHE A 5 -3.22 9.63 -15.11
CA PHE A 5 -2.53 8.86 -14.08
C PHE A 5 -1.73 9.77 -13.16
N VAL A 6 -1.90 9.58 -11.86
CA VAL A 6 -1.21 10.31 -10.80
C VAL A 6 -0.45 9.34 -9.90
N SER A 7 0.87 9.31 -10.02
CA SER A 7 1.72 8.43 -9.19
C SER A 7 2.04 9.09 -7.86
N ILE A 8 1.86 8.34 -6.76
CA ILE A 8 2.17 8.80 -5.40
C ILE A 8 3.53 8.23 -5.00
N LEU A 9 4.52 9.10 -4.92
CA LEU A 9 5.89 8.79 -4.56
C LEU A 9 6.19 9.29 -3.14
N GLY A 10 7.14 8.67 -2.47
CA GLY A 10 7.62 9.12 -1.16
C GLY A 10 8.22 7.99 -0.35
N ARG A 11 8.85 8.36 0.76
CA ARG A 11 9.51 7.41 1.67
C ARG A 11 8.51 6.42 2.31
N PRO A 12 9.00 5.30 2.87
CA PRO A 12 8.18 4.48 3.75
C PRO A 12 7.55 5.32 4.87
N ASN A 13 6.31 5.03 5.22
CA ASN A 13 5.53 5.70 6.27
C ASN A 13 5.21 7.19 6.05
N ALA A 14 5.47 7.77 4.89
CA ALA A 14 5.03 9.13 4.55
C ALA A 14 3.49 9.26 4.50
N GLY A 15 2.77 8.14 4.42
CA GLY A 15 1.30 8.10 4.41
C GLY A 15 0.68 7.96 3.03
N LYS A 16 1.40 7.39 2.05
CA LYS A 16 0.95 7.20 0.66
C LYS A 16 -0.35 6.42 0.56
N SER A 17 -0.41 5.22 1.13
CA SER A 17 -1.62 4.38 1.13
C SER A 17 -2.77 5.00 1.91
N THR A 18 -2.46 5.76 2.98
CA THR A 18 -3.48 6.54 3.70
C THR A 18 -4.06 7.65 2.83
N LEU A 19 -3.20 8.34 2.07
CA LEU A 19 -3.63 9.36 1.13
C LEU A 19 -4.48 8.76 0.01
N LEU A 20 -4.05 7.64 -0.59
CA LEU A 20 -4.81 6.94 -1.62
C LEU A 20 -6.23 6.58 -1.13
N ASN A 21 -6.34 5.88 0.01
CA ASN A 21 -7.65 5.52 0.58
C ASN A 21 -8.51 6.75 0.89
N ALA A 22 -7.90 7.82 1.38
CA ALA A 22 -8.62 9.05 1.70
C ALA A 22 -9.13 9.78 0.44
N LEU A 23 -8.39 9.75 -0.67
CA LEU A 23 -8.78 10.34 -1.94
C LEU A 23 -9.88 9.53 -2.63
N VAL A 24 -9.71 8.20 -2.72
CA VAL A 24 -10.67 7.30 -3.35
C VAL A 24 -11.96 7.19 -2.53
N GLY A 25 -11.87 7.26 -1.21
CA GLY A 25 -13.00 7.11 -0.30
C GLY A 25 -13.25 5.68 0.16
N GLU A 26 -12.54 4.71 -0.43
CA GLU A 26 -12.63 3.28 -0.16
C GLU A 26 -11.28 2.73 0.32
N LYS A 27 -11.27 1.58 1.01
CA LYS A 27 -10.04 0.92 1.45
C LYS A 27 -9.48 0.03 0.33
N VAL A 28 -8.68 0.61 -0.56
CA VAL A 28 -8.01 -0.09 -1.67
C VAL A 28 -6.58 -0.52 -1.31
N ALA A 29 -5.98 0.08 -0.29
CA ALA A 29 -4.63 -0.23 0.18
C ALA A 29 -4.62 -0.48 1.68
N ILE A 30 -3.76 -1.40 2.14
CA ILE A 30 -3.54 -1.62 3.57
C ILE A 30 -2.70 -0.48 4.18
N VAL A 31 -2.98 -0.19 5.44
CA VAL A 31 -2.33 0.91 6.15
C VAL A 31 -1.80 0.44 7.49
N THR A 32 -0.48 0.55 7.68
CA THR A 32 0.16 0.28 8.97
C THR A 32 1.22 1.33 9.28
N SER A 33 1.67 1.40 10.54
CA SER A 33 2.80 2.23 10.95
C SER A 33 4.16 1.64 10.57
N LYS A 34 4.20 0.41 10.03
CA LYS A 34 5.44 -0.29 9.69
C LYS A 34 5.91 0.07 8.29
N PRO A 35 7.23 0.19 8.06
CA PRO A 35 7.76 0.36 6.71
C PRO A 35 7.47 -0.87 5.84
N GLN A 36 7.58 -0.72 4.53
CA GLN A 36 7.30 -1.76 3.53
C GLN A 36 5.86 -2.33 3.62
N THR A 37 4.89 -1.51 4.05
CA THR A 37 3.47 -1.88 4.06
C THR A 37 2.99 -2.19 2.64
N THR A 38 3.27 -1.33 1.67
CA THR A 38 2.95 -1.53 0.25
C THR A 38 4.13 -2.21 -0.44
N ARG A 39 3.90 -3.36 -1.09
CA ARG A 39 4.91 -4.13 -1.84
C ARG A 39 4.67 -4.13 -3.34
N ASN A 40 3.44 -4.01 -3.77
CA ASN A 40 3.03 -3.88 -5.16
C ASN A 40 2.45 -2.49 -5.39
N ARG A 41 2.47 -1.99 -6.63
CA ARG A 41 1.72 -0.78 -6.97
C ARG A 41 0.22 -1.03 -6.82
N ILE A 42 -0.49 -0.08 -6.26
CA ILE A 42 -1.92 -0.15 -5.97
C ILE A 42 -2.64 0.95 -6.73
N THR A 43 -3.61 0.58 -7.55
CA THR A 43 -4.42 1.51 -8.32
C THR A 43 -5.68 1.88 -7.56
N GLY A 44 -5.97 3.18 -7.48
CA GLY A 44 -7.22 3.70 -6.96
C GLY A 44 -7.83 4.72 -7.91
N VAL A 45 -9.09 4.59 -8.24
CA VAL A 45 -9.80 5.43 -9.19
C VAL A 45 -10.74 6.39 -8.46
N LEU A 46 -10.62 7.67 -8.78
CA LEU A 46 -11.50 8.72 -8.26
C LEU A 46 -12.28 9.38 -9.41
N GLU A 47 -13.61 9.31 -9.34
CA GLU A 47 -14.49 10.12 -10.18
C GLU A 47 -14.72 11.48 -9.55
N VAL A 48 -14.42 12.54 -10.30
CA VAL A 48 -14.65 13.92 -9.88
C VAL A 48 -15.80 14.49 -10.73
N PRO A 49 -16.95 14.79 -10.12
CA PRO A 49 -18.07 15.36 -10.84
C PRO A 49 -17.75 16.80 -11.30
N ALA A 50 -18.37 17.20 -12.41
CA ALA A 50 -18.24 18.59 -12.88
C ALA A 50 -18.81 19.58 -11.83
N LYS A 51 -18.05 20.64 -11.55
CA LYS A 51 -18.49 21.81 -10.77
C LYS A 51 -18.54 23.04 -11.69
N LYS A 52 -19.12 24.18 -11.25
CA LYS A 52 -19.29 25.41 -12.08
C LYS A 52 -18.02 25.87 -12.78
N LYS A 53 -16.84 25.66 -12.19
CA LYS A 53 -15.53 26.10 -12.74
C LYS A 53 -14.57 24.93 -13.01
N GLN A 54 -14.98 23.69 -12.81
CA GLN A 54 -14.13 22.52 -12.91
C GLN A 54 -14.82 21.47 -13.79
N PRO A 55 -14.17 20.97 -14.86
CA PRO A 55 -14.72 19.89 -15.66
C PRO A 55 -14.81 18.59 -14.86
N ALA A 56 -15.68 17.67 -15.29
CA ALA A 56 -15.64 16.31 -14.79
C ALA A 56 -14.28 15.70 -15.08
N ALA A 57 -13.79 14.88 -14.15
CA ALA A 57 -12.50 14.21 -14.32
C ALA A 57 -12.51 12.80 -13.73
N GLN A 58 -11.65 11.93 -14.26
CA GLN A 58 -11.28 10.67 -13.64
C GLN A 58 -9.79 10.70 -13.32
N ILE A 59 -9.44 10.53 -12.06
CA ILE A 59 -8.05 10.49 -11.60
C ILE A 59 -7.71 9.05 -11.25
N VAL A 60 -6.71 8.49 -11.91
CA VAL A 60 -6.19 7.16 -11.61
C VAL A 60 -4.93 7.31 -10.76
N PHE A 61 -5.09 7.17 -9.46
CA PHE A 61 -3.96 7.19 -8.54
C PHE A 61 -3.22 5.86 -8.55
N VAL A 62 -1.90 5.93 -8.49
CA VAL A 62 -1.03 4.76 -8.36
C VAL A 62 -0.17 4.92 -7.10
N ASP A 63 -0.54 4.22 -6.01
CA ASP A 63 0.29 4.13 -4.80
C ASP A 63 1.47 3.22 -5.06
N THR A 64 2.66 3.66 -4.69
CA THR A 64 3.90 2.93 -4.90
C THR A 64 4.47 2.41 -3.57
N PRO A 65 5.27 1.33 -3.61
CA PRO A 65 6.11 0.98 -2.48
C PRO A 65 6.93 2.17 -1.99
N GLY A 66 7.27 2.18 -0.70
CA GLY A 66 8.13 3.21 -0.14
C GLY A 66 9.50 3.20 -0.80
N VAL A 67 9.95 4.35 -1.30
CA VAL A 67 11.26 4.49 -1.95
C VAL A 67 12.36 4.38 -0.91
N HIS A 68 13.24 3.39 -1.07
CA HIS A 68 14.43 3.17 -0.25
C HIS A 68 15.50 2.44 -1.07
N LYS A 69 16.74 2.42 -0.58
CA LYS A 69 17.80 1.67 -1.25
C LYS A 69 17.54 0.16 -1.15
N PRO A 70 17.54 -0.57 -2.27
CA PRO A 70 17.23 -2.01 -2.24
C PRO A 70 18.38 -2.82 -1.62
N GLY A 71 18.05 -3.65 -0.63
CA GLY A 71 18.95 -4.60 0.02
C GLY A 71 18.73 -6.06 -0.41
N THR A 72 17.48 -6.41 -0.76
CA THR A 72 17.08 -7.78 -1.13
C THR A 72 16.53 -7.84 -2.56
N GLN A 73 16.28 -9.06 -3.09
CA GLN A 73 15.58 -9.21 -4.36
C GLN A 73 14.14 -8.70 -4.27
N LEU A 74 13.48 -8.89 -3.12
CA LEU A 74 12.15 -8.31 -2.87
C LEU A 74 12.20 -6.78 -2.97
N ASP A 75 13.20 -6.12 -2.38
CA ASP A 75 13.33 -4.65 -2.46
C ASP A 75 13.57 -4.20 -3.90
N ARG A 76 14.36 -4.96 -4.68
CA ARG A 76 14.54 -4.68 -6.13
C ARG A 76 13.23 -4.78 -6.90
N ARG A 77 12.41 -5.78 -6.59
CA ARG A 77 11.08 -5.92 -7.17
C ARG A 77 10.17 -4.74 -6.78
N MET A 78 10.19 -4.33 -5.52
CA MET A 78 9.45 -3.16 -5.06
C MET A 78 9.91 -1.88 -5.78
N MET A 79 11.22 -1.70 -6.01
CA MET A 79 11.72 -0.57 -6.79
C MET A 79 11.30 -0.64 -8.27
N GLN A 80 11.19 -1.84 -8.86
CA GLN A 80 10.65 -1.98 -10.21
C GLN A 80 9.20 -1.50 -10.29
N GLU A 81 8.34 -1.83 -9.30
CA GLU A 81 6.97 -1.30 -9.22
C GLU A 81 6.93 0.23 -9.13
N VAL A 82 7.94 0.85 -8.49
CA VAL A 82 8.07 2.32 -8.47
C VAL A 82 8.41 2.84 -9.87
N TYR A 83 9.39 2.25 -10.56
CA TYR A 83 9.76 2.68 -11.92
C TYR A 83 8.60 2.51 -12.90
N ASP A 84 7.93 1.37 -12.88
CA ASP A 84 6.76 1.10 -13.74
C ASP A 84 5.63 2.12 -13.50
N ALA A 85 5.39 2.50 -12.24
CA ALA A 85 4.41 3.53 -11.90
C ALA A 85 4.83 4.92 -12.41
N LEU A 86 6.13 5.16 -12.57
CA LEU A 86 6.66 6.41 -13.09
C LEU A 86 6.73 6.45 -14.63
N GLU A 87 6.58 5.33 -15.32
CA GLU A 87 6.52 5.31 -16.80
C GLU A 87 5.17 5.79 -17.33
N ALA A 88 4.07 5.36 -16.71
CA ALA A 88 2.70 5.64 -17.13
C ALA A 88 2.05 6.73 -16.25
N ARG A 89 2.61 7.94 -16.24
CA ARG A 89 2.14 9.06 -15.41
C ARG A 89 1.90 10.34 -16.20
N ASP A 90 0.90 11.09 -15.78
CA ASP A 90 0.69 12.50 -16.19
C ASP A 90 1.20 13.46 -15.12
N ILE A 91 1.07 13.08 -13.84
CA ILE A 91 1.48 13.89 -12.69
C ILE A 91 2.13 12.97 -11.64
N VAL A 92 3.10 13.49 -10.89
CA VAL A 92 3.66 12.83 -9.70
C VAL A 92 3.35 13.66 -8.47
N ILE A 93 2.87 13.01 -7.40
CA ILE A 93 2.79 13.57 -6.05
C ILE A 93 3.99 13.05 -5.26
N LEU A 94 4.90 13.92 -4.90
CA LEU A 94 5.92 13.63 -3.89
C LEU A 94 5.32 13.88 -2.52
N LEU A 95 5.15 12.82 -1.74
CA LEU A 95 4.58 12.87 -0.40
C LEU A 95 5.69 12.90 0.66
N VAL A 96 5.71 13.94 1.47
CA VAL A 96 6.68 14.18 2.54
C VAL A 96 5.97 14.21 3.89
N ASP A 97 6.60 13.65 4.93
CA ASP A 97 6.08 13.64 6.31
C ASP A 97 6.58 14.88 7.08
N ALA A 98 5.70 15.86 7.25
CA ALA A 98 6.01 17.10 7.97
C ALA A 98 6.62 16.86 9.37
N SER A 99 6.09 15.90 10.11
CA SER A 99 6.54 15.62 11.49
C SER A 99 7.95 15.06 11.58
N ARG A 100 8.44 14.48 10.49
CA ARG A 100 9.78 13.95 10.39
C ARG A 100 10.78 15.01 9.97
N GLU A 101 10.46 15.81 8.95
CA GLU A 101 11.30 16.89 8.47
C GLU A 101 11.60 17.89 9.60
N MET A 102 10.61 18.26 10.38
CA MET A 102 10.79 19.13 11.55
C MET A 102 11.75 18.57 12.60
N LYS A 103 11.69 17.24 12.86
CA LYS A 103 12.63 16.60 13.80
C LYS A 103 14.08 16.61 13.30
N ILE A 104 14.26 16.58 12.00
CA ILE A 104 15.58 16.67 11.38
C ILE A 104 16.14 18.07 11.52
N GLU A 105 15.35 19.11 11.20
CA GLU A 105 15.76 20.51 11.34
C GLU A 105 16.08 20.84 12.80
N GLU A 106 15.23 20.47 13.77
CA GLU A 106 15.50 20.67 15.20
C GLU A 106 16.80 19.97 15.66
N THR A 107 17.12 18.79 15.11
CA THR A 107 18.35 18.07 15.45
C THR A 107 19.58 18.72 14.84
N GLU A 108 19.48 19.29 13.64
CA GLU A 108 20.55 20.02 12.97
C GLU A 108 20.85 21.37 13.63
N GLU A 109 19.82 22.09 14.08
CA GLU A 109 19.99 23.33 14.85
C GLU A 109 20.65 23.10 16.21
N LEU A 110 20.36 21.96 16.88
CA LEU A 110 20.96 21.59 18.17
C LEU A 110 22.40 21.07 18.03
N ALA A 111 22.73 20.47 16.87
CA ALA A 111 24.03 19.90 16.57
C ALA A 111 24.95 20.89 15.89
N GLY A 112 25.16 22.07 16.25
CA GLY A 112 25.94 23.12 15.59
C GLY A 112 27.06 22.68 14.62
N PRO A 113 27.60 23.53 13.80
CA PRO A 113 28.47 23.15 12.66
C PRO A 113 29.78 22.39 13.02
N ALA A 114 30.15 22.34 14.30
CA ALA A 114 31.38 21.65 14.75
C ALA A 114 31.18 20.12 14.94
N GLU A 115 29.99 19.64 15.32
CA GLU A 115 29.75 18.20 15.52
C GLU A 115 29.52 17.40 14.21
N LEU A 116 29.24 18.10 13.12
CA LEU A 116 29.04 17.48 11.81
C LEU A 116 30.35 17.06 11.12
N ALA A 117 31.48 17.59 11.55
CA ALA A 117 32.82 17.31 10.98
C ALA A 117 33.51 16.10 11.61
N GLU A 118 33.22 15.76 12.88
CA GLU A 118 33.92 14.70 13.61
C GLU A 118 33.35 13.28 13.42
N SER A 119 32.21 13.13 12.81
CA SER A 119 31.57 11.80 12.62
C SER A 119 32.15 10.97 11.45
N GLN A 120 33.18 11.44 10.77
CA GLN A 120 33.77 10.74 9.61
C GLN A 120 34.96 9.83 9.90
N VAL A 121 35.50 9.81 11.13
CA VAL A 121 36.64 8.94 11.46
C VAL A 121 36.44 8.25 12.81
N SER A 122 35.91 7.05 12.82
CA SER A 122 36.18 6.08 13.87
C SER A 122 36.27 4.67 13.30
N GLU A 123 37.50 4.14 13.39
CA GLU A 123 37.87 2.79 12.98
C GLU A 123 37.11 1.71 13.79
N ALA A 124 36.70 0.66 13.08
CA ALA A 124 36.01 -0.48 13.62
C ALA A 124 36.88 -1.30 14.58
N ARG A 125 36.39 -1.58 15.80
CA ARG A 125 36.86 -2.68 16.65
C ARG A 125 36.00 -3.93 16.42
N PRO A 126 36.58 -5.12 16.22
CA PRO A 126 35.83 -6.36 16.03
C PRO A 126 35.45 -6.95 17.40
N GLY A 127 34.17 -7.31 17.54
CA GLY A 127 33.68 -8.20 18.58
C GLY A 127 32.67 -7.61 19.57
N ALA A 128 31.43 -7.38 19.12
CA ALA A 128 30.27 -7.36 20.01
C ALA A 128 29.01 -7.82 19.22
N PRO A 129 28.05 -8.55 19.84
CA PRO A 129 26.86 -9.02 19.13
C PRO A 129 25.96 -7.85 18.78
N ALA A 130 25.41 -7.89 17.56
CA ALA A 130 24.52 -6.90 17.00
C ALA A 130 23.25 -6.76 17.86
N VAL A 131 23.15 -5.67 18.59
CA VAL A 131 21.92 -5.17 19.17
C VAL A 131 21.35 -4.13 18.20
N ALA A 132 20.04 -4.26 17.97
CA ALA A 132 19.22 -3.55 17.02
C ALA A 132 19.45 -2.03 16.94
N GLU A 133 19.36 -1.54 15.69
CA GLU A 133 18.82 -0.24 15.27
C GLU A 133 19.20 1.00 16.07
N THR A 134 20.37 1.50 15.82
CA THR A 134 20.57 2.92 15.61
C THR A 134 20.76 3.11 14.10
N ALA A 135 19.69 3.49 13.37
CA ALA A 135 19.82 3.99 12.03
C ALA A 135 20.87 5.12 12.06
N ARG A 136 22.03 4.89 11.42
CA ARG A 136 23.13 5.83 11.43
C ARG A 136 22.66 7.14 10.79
N LYS A 137 22.87 8.27 11.46
CA LYS A 137 22.50 9.65 11.04
C LYS A 137 22.86 10.02 9.59
N GLY A 138 23.65 9.21 8.89
CA GLY A 138 24.04 9.41 7.49
C GLY A 138 23.17 8.70 6.45
N ASP A 139 22.31 7.76 6.86
CA ASP A 139 21.61 6.88 5.92
C ASP A 139 20.30 7.53 5.36
N TRP A 140 19.65 8.37 6.15
CA TRP A 140 18.40 9.04 5.76
C TRP A 140 18.61 10.18 4.74
N ARG A 141 19.68 10.98 4.83
CA ARG A 141 20.00 12.01 3.81
C ARG A 141 20.21 11.35 2.44
N SER A 142 20.85 10.20 2.42
CA SER A 142 21.09 9.43 1.21
C SER A 142 19.78 8.87 0.61
N GLU A 143 18.73 8.61 1.41
CA GLU A 143 17.42 8.17 0.92
C GLU A 143 16.60 9.34 0.37
N ASP A 144 16.60 10.51 1.03
CA ASP A 144 15.90 11.70 0.54
C ASP A 144 16.54 12.20 -0.77
N GLU A 145 17.84 12.21 -0.84
CA GLU A 145 18.58 12.51 -2.07
C GLU A 145 18.25 11.50 -3.17
N PHE A 146 18.11 10.21 -2.83
CA PHE A 146 17.70 9.19 -3.79
C PHE A 146 16.29 9.46 -4.36
N VAL A 147 15.33 9.81 -3.51
CA VAL A 147 13.97 10.19 -3.93
C VAL A 147 14.01 11.44 -4.81
N LEU A 148 14.74 12.49 -4.41
CA LEU A 148 14.88 13.71 -5.19
C LEU A 148 15.55 13.47 -6.54
N ASN A 149 16.55 12.58 -6.59
CA ASN A 149 17.21 12.20 -7.85
C ASN A 149 16.28 11.44 -8.80
N LEU A 150 15.32 10.67 -8.28
CA LEU A 150 14.24 10.10 -9.11
C LEU A 150 13.35 11.22 -9.68
N VAL A 151 12.91 12.13 -8.82
CA VAL A 151 12.01 13.24 -9.21
C VAL A 151 12.67 14.16 -10.23
N ARG A 152 13.96 14.47 -10.10
CA ARG A 152 14.72 15.32 -11.06
C ARG A 152 14.79 14.78 -12.48
N LYS A 153 14.56 13.48 -12.66
CA LYS A 153 14.58 12.82 -13.99
C LYS A 153 13.22 12.81 -14.68
N LEU A 154 12.18 13.31 -13.99
CA LEU A 154 10.82 13.29 -14.51
C LEU A 154 10.58 14.49 -15.45
N ASP A 155 9.80 14.26 -16.49
CA ASP A 155 9.39 15.22 -17.52
C ASP A 155 7.92 15.66 -17.37
N CYS A 156 7.32 15.40 -16.21
CA CYS A 156 5.93 15.71 -15.90
C CYS A 156 5.84 16.66 -14.68
N PRO A 157 4.69 17.33 -14.46
CA PRO A 157 4.45 18.11 -13.27
C PRO A 157 4.62 17.28 -11.98
N VAL A 158 5.40 17.82 -11.02
CA VAL A 158 5.60 17.24 -9.73
C VAL A 158 4.96 18.12 -8.67
N PHE A 159 4.01 17.56 -7.91
CA PHE A 159 3.36 18.19 -6.80
C PHE A 159 4.03 17.78 -5.50
N LEU A 160 4.32 18.71 -4.63
CA LEU A 160 4.76 18.43 -3.26
C LEU A 160 3.55 18.39 -2.33
N ALA A 161 3.20 17.23 -1.81
CA ALA A 161 2.20 17.09 -0.76
C ALA A 161 2.90 16.92 0.60
N ILE A 162 2.79 17.92 1.46
CA ILE A 162 3.34 17.90 2.82
C ILE A 162 2.28 17.30 3.73
N ASN A 163 2.45 16.03 4.07
CA ASN A 163 1.45 15.27 4.84
C ASN A 163 1.72 15.30 6.35
N LYS A 164 0.70 14.93 7.11
CA LYS A 164 0.69 14.89 8.59
C LYS A 164 0.84 16.29 9.23
N ILE A 165 0.34 17.31 8.57
CA ILE A 165 0.33 18.69 9.13
C ILE A 165 -0.43 18.78 10.46
N ASP A 166 -1.29 17.81 10.75
CA ASP A 166 -1.99 17.68 12.04
C ASP A 166 -1.05 17.33 13.21
N LEU A 167 0.20 16.97 12.95
CA LEU A 167 1.22 16.62 13.95
C LEU A 167 2.26 17.72 14.20
N ILE A 168 2.20 18.83 13.44
CA ILE A 168 3.11 19.97 13.60
C ILE A 168 2.33 21.25 13.96
N ARG A 169 3.03 22.27 14.47
CA ARG A 169 2.43 23.59 14.74
C ARG A 169 2.35 24.39 13.44
N ARG A 170 1.33 25.24 13.32
CA ARG A 170 1.11 26.05 12.10
C ARG A 170 2.29 26.95 11.75
N GLU A 171 2.96 27.51 12.77
CA GLU A 171 4.10 28.39 12.61
C GLU A 171 5.31 27.70 11.94
N GLN A 172 5.40 26.38 12.07
CA GLN A 172 6.47 25.57 11.51
C GLN A 172 6.26 25.23 10.02
N LEU A 173 5.04 25.39 9.51
CA LEU A 173 4.69 24.96 8.15
C LEU A 173 5.35 25.83 7.08
N LEU A 174 5.35 27.17 7.22
CA LEU A 174 5.92 28.07 6.22
C LEU A 174 7.45 27.92 6.07
N PRO A 175 8.23 27.86 7.16
CA PRO A 175 9.66 27.56 7.08
C PRO A 175 9.95 26.22 6.39
N LEU A 176 9.17 25.16 6.70
CA LEU A 176 9.31 23.86 6.08
C LEU A 176 9.03 23.91 4.57
N ILE A 177 7.98 24.59 4.15
CA ILE A 177 7.69 24.81 2.72
C ILE A 177 8.87 25.49 2.03
N ASP A 178 9.39 26.57 2.61
CA ASP A 178 10.51 27.33 2.04
C ASP A 178 11.78 26.46 1.91
N SER A 179 12.08 25.66 2.90
CA SER A 179 13.20 24.70 2.88
C SER A 179 13.06 23.66 1.75
N LEU A 180 11.87 23.06 1.60
CA LEU A 180 11.62 22.05 0.57
C LEU A 180 11.59 22.63 -0.86
N MET A 181 11.03 23.83 -1.04
CA MET A 181 10.99 24.52 -2.33
C MET A 181 12.37 24.89 -2.87
N LYS A 182 13.37 25.04 -2.02
CA LYS A 182 14.77 25.27 -2.43
C LYS A 182 15.42 24.02 -3.05
N GLN A 183 14.86 22.82 -2.81
CA GLN A 183 15.44 21.56 -3.24
C GLN A 183 15.01 21.17 -4.66
N PHE A 184 13.80 21.57 -5.07
CA PHE A 184 13.22 21.24 -6.38
C PHE A 184 12.11 22.24 -6.77
N PRO A 185 11.97 22.60 -8.07
CA PRO A 185 10.92 23.48 -8.56
C PRO A 185 9.58 22.73 -8.72
N PHE A 186 8.87 22.52 -7.61
CA PHE A 186 7.56 21.88 -7.63
C PHE A 186 6.52 22.70 -8.37
N ALA A 187 5.64 22.04 -9.14
CA ALA A 187 4.53 22.69 -9.83
C ALA A 187 3.49 23.25 -8.87
N GLU A 188 3.21 22.55 -7.78
CA GLU A 188 2.31 22.97 -6.70
C GLU A 188 2.84 22.43 -5.37
N VAL A 189 2.56 23.16 -4.28
CA VAL A 189 2.89 22.74 -2.91
C VAL A 189 1.63 22.76 -2.07
N LEU A 190 1.26 21.63 -1.53
CA LEU A 190 -0.02 21.44 -0.84
C LEU A 190 0.19 20.79 0.53
N PRO A 191 -0.06 21.54 1.62
CA PRO A 191 -0.13 20.97 2.95
C PRO A 191 -1.40 20.12 3.09
N VAL A 192 -1.25 18.86 3.58
CA VAL A 192 -2.37 17.96 3.74
C VAL A 192 -2.30 17.17 5.04
N SER A 193 -3.44 16.69 5.51
CA SER A 193 -3.53 15.61 6.47
C SER A 193 -4.40 14.50 5.88
N ALA A 194 -3.78 13.48 5.33
CA ALA A 194 -4.50 12.34 4.77
C ALA A 194 -5.43 11.67 5.81
N ARG A 195 -4.97 11.60 7.08
CA ARG A 195 -5.73 11.01 8.19
C ARG A 195 -6.95 11.86 8.58
N LYS A 196 -6.83 13.17 8.57
CA LYS A 196 -7.91 14.12 8.91
C LYS A 196 -8.74 14.54 7.70
N ARG A 197 -8.33 14.13 6.50
CA ARG A 197 -8.90 14.54 5.20
C ARG A 197 -8.82 16.05 4.97
N ASP A 198 -7.86 16.72 5.59
CA ASP A 198 -7.62 18.16 5.44
C ASP A 198 -6.73 18.41 4.22
N GLY A 199 -7.03 19.48 3.44
CA GLY A 199 -6.31 19.86 2.23
C GLY A 199 -6.55 18.96 1.00
N LEU A 200 -7.33 17.85 1.12
CA LEU A 200 -7.50 16.90 0.01
C LEU A 200 -8.36 17.45 -1.12
N GLU A 201 -9.36 18.27 -0.82
CA GLU A 201 -10.18 18.89 -1.86
C GLU A 201 -9.36 19.84 -2.73
N ALA A 202 -8.52 20.68 -2.12
CA ALA A 202 -7.59 21.56 -2.83
C ALA A 202 -6.58 20.76 -3.69
N LEU A 203 -6.06 19.64 -3.16
CA LEU A 203 -5.19 18.75 -3.90
C LEU A 203 -5.90 18.21 -5.16
N VAL A 204 -7.13 17.70 -5.02
CA VAL A 204 -7.91 17.17 -6.14
C VAL A 204 -8.22 18.27 -7.18
N GLU A 205 -8.60 19.48 -6.74
CA GLU A 205 -8.86 20.61 -7.63
C GLU A 205 -7.63 20.95 -8.46
N LYS A 206 -6.45 21.04 -7.83
CA LYS A 206 -5.19 21.30 -8.52
C LYS A 206 -4.80 20.17 -9.47
N LEU A 207 -4.95 18.92 -9.08
CA LEU A 207 -4.69 17.79 -9.97
C LEU A 207 -5.56 17.88 -11.24
N VAL A 208 -6.86 18.16 -11.10
CA VAL A 208 -7.75 18.30 -12.25
C VAL A 208 -7.33 19.46 -13.18
N GLU A 209 -6.76 20.55 -12.66
CA GLU A 209 -6.24 21.66 -13.51
C GLU A 209 -5.12 21.17 -14.44
N TYR A 210 -4.24 20.29 -13.97
CA TYR A 210 -3.07 19.82 -14.71
C TYR A 210 -3.31 18.58 -15.58
N LEU A 211 -4.36 17.79 -15.30
CA LEU A 211 -4.66 16.59 -16.07
C LEU A 211 -4.99 16.92 -17.54
N PRO A 212 -4.62 16.02 -18.47
CA PRO A 212 -4.97 16.16 -19.88
C PRO A 212 -6.47 15.97 -20.11
N THR A 213 -6.94 16.40 -21.28
CA THR A 213 -8.28 16.06 -21.78
C THR A 213 -8.25 14.62 -22.31
N GLY A 214 -9.17 13.78 -21.87
CA GLY A 214 -9.22 12.37 -22.25
C GLY A 214 -10.56 11.72 -21.90
N GLU A 215 -10.68 10.45 -22.28
CA GLU A 215 -11.81 9.59 -21.92
C GLU A 215 -11.52 8.85 -20.58
N ARG A 216 -12.53 8.19 -20.03
CA ARG A 216 -12.34 7.36 -18.85
C ARG A 216 -11.49 6.13 -19.14
N TYR A 217 -10.59 5.81 -18.25
CA TYR A 217 -9.83 4.56 -18.27
C TYR A 217 -10.61 3.40 -17.65
N PHE A 218 -11.48 3.72 -16.67
CA PHE A 218 -12.26 2.74 -15.89
C PHE A 218 -13.75 3.12 -15.88
N PRO A 219 -14.66 2.13 -15.72
CA PRO A 219 -16.07 2.40 -15.45
C PRO A 219 -16.25 3.32 -14.22
N PRO A 220 -17.28 4.16 -14.18
CA PRO A 220 -17.47 5.14 -13.10
C PRO A 220 -17.59 4.54 -11.69
N GLU A 221 -18.11 3.31 -11.59
CA GLU A 221 -18.32 2.61 -10.32
C GLU A 221 -17.09 1.84 -9.86
N GLN A 222 -16.06 1.75 -10.68
CA GLN A 222 -14.84 1.01 -10.39
C GLN A 222 -13.86 1.90 -9.65
N PHE A 223 -13.51 1.52 -8.42
CA PHE A 223 -12.55 2.27 -7.57
C PHE A 223 -11.14 1.65 -7.52
N THR A 224 -10.93 0.46 -8.10
CA THR A 224 -9.61 -0.20 -8.23
C THR A 224 -9.64 -1.24 -9.35
N ASP A 225 -8.48 -1.57 -9.89
CA ASP A 225 -8.28 -2.66 -10.86
C ASP A 225 -7.87 -3.98 -10.20
N GLN A 226 -7.72 -3.98 -8.87
CA GLN A 226 -7.21 -5.14 -8.16
C GLN A 226 -8.30 -6.19 -7.93
N PRO A 227 -7.98 -7.48 -8.16
CA PRO A 227 -8.91 -8.55 -7.89
C PRO A 227 -9.16 -8.70 -6.37
N GLU A 228 -10.37 -9.10 -5.99
CA GLU A 228 -10.75 -9.34 -4.60
C GLU A 228 -9.78 -10.29 -3.88
N ARG A 229 -9.30 -11.31 -4.61
CA ARG A 229 -8.30 -12.26 -4.10
C ARG A 229 -7.01 -11.57 -3.63
N PHE A 230 -6.53 -10.56 -4.36
CA PHE A 230 -5.36 -9.77 -3.96
C PHE A 230 -5.68 -8.90 -2.73
N LEU A 231 -6.81 -8.22 -2.72
CA LEU A 231 -7.23 -7.40 -1.58
C LEU A 231 -7.36 -8.23 -0.31
N VAL A 232 -7.88 -9.45 -0.41
CA VAL A 232 -7.98 -10.41 0.70
C VAL A 232 -6.60 -10.82 1.22
N ALA A 233 -5.65 -11.12 0.33
CA ALA A 233 -4.27 -11.43 0.72
C ALA A 233 -3.63 -10.26 1.47
N GLU A 234 -3.83 -9.03 0.99
CA GLU A 234 -3.33 -7.82 1.63
C GLU A 234 -4.00 -7.57 2.99
N LEU A 235 -5.31 -7.80 3.16
CA LEU A 235 -5.97 -7.70 4.46
C LEU A 235 -5.40 -8.69 5.48
N ILE A 236 -5.10 -9.93 5.07
CA ILE A 236 -4.42 -10.91 5.93
C ILE A 236 -3.02 -10.39 6.30
N ARG A 237 -2.28 -9.87 5.33
CA ARG A 237 -0.93 -9.31 5.55
C ARG A 237 -0.95 -8.09 6.48
N GLU A 238 -1.95 -7.23 6.38
CA GLU A 238 -2.15 -6.11 7.32
C GLU A 238 -2.26 -6.59 8.75
N ARG A 239 -3.05 -7.66 9.01
CA ARG A 239 -3.17 -8.23 10.36
C ARG A 239 -1.87 -8.84 10.85
N ILE A 240 -1.12 -9.51 9.97
CA ILE A 240 0.22 -9.99 10.33
C ILE A 240 1.12 -8.82 10.74
N LEU A 241 1.13 -7.75 9.96
CA LEU A 241 1.90 -6.54 10.25
C LEU A 241 1.50 -5.90 11.60
N MET A 242 0.22 -5.87 11.93
CA MET A 242 -0.28 -5.28 13.18
C MET A 242 -0.01 -6.15 14.40
N GLU A 243 -0.17 -7.48 14.28
CA GLU A 243 -0.09 -8.43 15.40
C GLU A 243 1.32 -8.93 15.69
N THR A 244 2.30 -8.65 14.82
CA THR A 244 3.70 -9.08 15.00
C THR A 244 4.63 -7.88 15.15
N GLY A 245 5.79 -8.10 15.76
CA GLY A 245 6.84 -7.10 15.98
C GLY A 245 8.15 -7.47 15.29
N GLU A 246 9.15 -6.62 15.45
CA GLU A 246 10.54 -6.80 15.02
C GLU A 246 10.66 -7.19 13.53
N GLU A 247 11.36 -8.25 13.20
CA GLU A 247 11.63 -8.66 11.82
C GLU A 247 10.51 -9.50 11.16
N VAL A 248 9.58 -10.07 11.95
CA VAL A 248 8.52 -10.98 11.44
C VAL A 248 7.64 -10.32 10.37
N PRO A 249 7.21 -9.04 10.53
CA PRO A 249 6.43 -8.35 9.51
C PRO A 249 7.08 -8.31 8.13
N TYR A 250 8.38 -8.16 8.09
CA TYR A 250 9.14 -8.04 6.84
C TYR A 250 9.43 -9.38 6.18
N ALA A 251 9.49 -10.45 7.00
CA ALA A 251 9.78 -11.81 6.58
C ALA A 251 8.52 -12.64 6.26
N ALA A 252 7.32 -12.05 6.43
CA ALA A 252 6.06 -12.73 6.16
C ALA A 252 5.46 -12.33 4.81
N ALA A 253 4.94 -13.32 4.06
CA ALA A 253 4.15 -13.12 2.86
C ALA A 253 2.87 -13.97 2.92
N GLY A 254 1.76 -13.44 2.40
CA GLY A 254 0.48 -14.13 2.33
C GLY A 254 0.14 -14.49 0.89
N VAL A 255 -0.25 -15.73 0.66
CA VAL A 255 -0.74 -16.20 -0.64
C VAL A 255 -2.08 -16.89 -0.46
N ILE A 256 -3.05 -16.53 -1.31
CA ILE A 256 -4.34 -17.22 -1.34
C ILE A 256 -4.22 -18.47 -2.23
N GLU A 257 -4.34 -19.64 -1.66
CA GLU A 257 -4.36 -20.90 -2.42
C GLU A 257 -5.76 -21.18 -2.97
N LYS A 258 -6.77 -21.01 -2.13
CA LYS A 258 -8.15 -21.30 -2.48
C LYS A 258 -9.03 -20.10 -2.24
N PHE A 259 -9.87 -19.76 -3.21
CA PHE A 259 -10.86 -18.71 -3.13
C PHE A 259 -12.11 -19.19 -3.86
N GLU A 260 -13.09 -19.67 -3.12
CA GLU A 260 -14.34 -20.21 -3.66
C GLU A 260 -15.50 -19.30 -3.26
N GLU A 261 -16.00 -18.57 -4.23
CA GLU A 261 -17.21 -17.81 -4.07
C GLU A 261 -18.42 -18.75 -3.92
N PRO A 262 -19.43 -18.35 -3.16
CA PRO A 262 -20.66 -19.10 -3.10
C PRO A 262 -21.28 -19.16 -4.50
N ALA A 263 -21.79 -20.33 -4.90
CA ALA A 263 -22.51 -20.49 -6.15
C ALA A 263 -23.60 -19.39 -6.25
N ALA A 264 -23.63 -18.67 -7.37
CA ALA A 264 -24.54 -17.56 -7.60
C ALA A 264 -25.98 -17.99 -7.21
N GLN A 265 -26.53 -17.38 -6.18
CA GLN A 265 -27.94 -17.65 -5.86
C GLN A 265 -28.79 -17.14 -7.04
N PRO A 266 -29.72 -17.96 -7.55
CA PRO A 266 -30.61 -17.48 -8.58
C PRO A 266 -31.30 -16.20 -8.08
N ALA A 267 -31.41 -15.19 -8.93
CA ALA A 267 -31.83 -13.80 -8.65
C ALA A 267 -33.23 -13.59 -8.02
N LYS A 268 -33.79 -14.61 -7.41
CA LYS A 268 -34.95 -14.57 -6.54
C LYS A 268 -34.51 -14.77 -5.09
N ALA A 269 -33.90 -13.72 -4.51
CA ALA A 269 -33.78 -13.65 -3.06
C ALA A 269 -35.21 -13.86 -2.47
N LYS A 270 -35.42 -15.00 -1.84
CA LYS A 270 -36.67 -15.26 -1.11
C LYS A 270 -36.82 -14.15 -0.07
N LYS A 271 -37.87 -13.33 -0.18
CA LYS A 271 -38.19 -12.34 0.85
C LYS A 271 -38.14 -13.02 2.22
N PRO A 272 -37.51 -12.39 3.24
CA PRO A 272 -37.41 -12.98 4.56
C PRO A 272 -38.80 -13.41 5.05
N ARG A 273 -38.89 -14.66 5.46
CA ARG A 273 -40.17 -15.21 5.98
C ARG A 273 -40.51 -14.56 7.32
N PRO A 274 -41.69 -14.01 7.51
CA PRO A 274 -42.10 -13.53 8.82
C PRO A 274 -42.18 -14.72 9.81
N LEU A 275 -41.59 -14.54 11.00
CA LEU A 275 -41.64 -15.52 12.08
C LEU A 275 -42.98 -15.40 12.81
N LYS A 276 -43.53 -16.53 13.26
CA LYS A 276 -44.73 -16.57 14.15
C LYS A 276 -44.30 -15.98 15.52
N GLY A 277 -44.44 -14.66 15.70
CA GLY A 277 -44.03 -13.95 16.93
C GLY A 277 -43.47 -12.57 16.69
N GLY A 278 -43.51 -12.06 15.46
CA GLY A 278 -43.02 -10.73 15.10
C GLY A 278 -41.49 -10.70 14.97
N GLY A 279 -41.01 -10.74 13.77
CA GLY A 279 -39.63 -10.73 13.34
C GLY A 279 -39.48 -11.39 11.99
N PHE A 280 -38.38 -11.10 11.30
CA PHE A 280 -38.05 -11.75 10.02
C PHE A 280 -37.00 -12.83 10.26
N ALA A 281 -37.08 -13.95 9.52
CA ALA A 281 -36.07 -14.96 9.55
C ALA A 281 -34.71 -14.35 9.11
N GLU A 282 -33.67 -14.66 9.84
CA GLU A 282 -32.31 -14.23 9.53
C GLU A 282 -31.96 -14.73 8.14
N VAL A 283 -31.63 -13.82 7.22
CA VAL A 283 -31.14 -14.19 5.89
C VAL A 283 -29.72 -14.75 6.10
N LYS A 284 -29.55 -16.05 5.91
CA LYS A 284 -28.21 -16.65 5.93
C LYS A 284 -27.42 -16.11 4.74
N LEU A 285 -26.46 -15.25 5.01
CA LEU A 285 -25.51 -14.79 3.98
C LEU A 285 -24.76 -16.00 3.41
N PRO A 286 -24.49 -15.97 2.09
CA PRO A 286 -23.65 -16.99 1.46
C PRO A 286 -22.26 -17.02 2.09
N VAL A 287 -21.57 -18.15 2.02
CA VAL A 287 -20.24 -18.34 2.62
C VAL A 287 -19.19 -18.47 1.51
N THR A 288 -18.20 -17.60 1.54
CA THR A 288 -16.99 -17.68 0.70
C THR A 288 -15.94 -18.49 1.46
N ASN A 289 -15.38 -19.52 0.82
CA ASN A 289 -14.32 -20.35 1.41
C ASN A 289 -12.96 -19.85 0.93
N ILE A 290 -12.09 -19.50 1.87
CA ILE A 290 -10.76 -18.96 1.61
C ILE A 290 -9.73 -19.77 2.38
N SER A 291 -8.73 -20.30 1.67
CA SER A 291 -7.52 -20.88 2.26
C SER A 291 -6.32 -20.05 1.87
N ALA A 292 -5.55 -19.63 2.88
CA ALA A 292 -4.35 -18.82 2.68
C ALA A 292 -3.14 -19.40 3.40
N VAL A 293 -1.99 -19.28 2.77
CA VAL A 293 -0.69 -19.65 3.35
C VAL A 293 0.08 -18.39 3.70
N ILE A 294 0.60 -18.38 4.91
CA ILE A 294 1.53 -17.37 5.42
C ILE A 294 2.93 -17.98 5.36
N TYR A 295 3.76 -17.47 4.47
CA TYR A 295 5.16 -17.87 4.38
C TYR A 295 6.01 -17.04 5.33
N CYS A 296 7.03 -17.67 5.95
CA CYS A 296 8.06 -17.03 6.74
C CYS A 296 9.41 -17.71 6.51
N GLU A 297 10.53 -17.09 6.90
CA GLU A 297 11.86 -17.59 6.55
C GLU A 297 12.44 -18.58 7.57
N ARG A 298 11.95 -18.57 8.83
CA ARG A 298 12.54 -19.34 9.95
C ARG A 298 11.48 -19.91 10.87
N ASP A 299 11.78 -21.06 11.49
CA ASP A 299 10.89 -21.70 12.47
C ASP A 299 10.58 -20.81 13.68
N GLY A 300 11.53 -19.97 14.12
CA GLY A 300 11.29 -18.97 15.17
C GLY A 300 10.19 -17.98 14.80
N GLN A 301 10.17 -17.51 13.55
CA GLN A 301 9.11 -16.62 13.04
C GLN A 301 7.76 -17.34 12.93
N LYS A 302 7.77 -18.61 12.50
CA LYS A 302 6.58 -19.47 12.51
C LYS A 302 6.01 -19.61 13.93
N ALA A 303 6.87 -19.86 14.92
CA ALA A 303 6.44 -19.95 16.33
C ALA A 303 5.82 -18.63 16.83
N ILE A 304 6.39 -17.48 16.45
CA ILE A 304 5.86 -16.14 16.78
C ILE A 304 4.49 -15.91 16.12
N LEU A 305 4.32 -16.30 14.86
CA LEU A 305 3.07 -16.17 14.12
C LEU A 305 1.95 -17.05 14.69
N ILE A 306 2.28 -18.27 15.14
CA ILE A 306 1.33 -19.17 15.79
C ILE A 306 0.96 -18.61 17.17
N GLY A 307 1.97 -18.22 17.96
CA GLY A 307 1.83 -17.79 19.34
C GLY A 307 1.47 -18.93 20.30
N LYS A 308 1.43 -18.63 21.59
CA LYS A 308 1.13 -19.63 22.62
C LYS A 308 -0.24 -20.28 22.40
N GLY A 309 -0.26 -21.59 22.18
CA GLY A 309 -1.50 -22.33 21.90
C GLY A 309 -2.29 -21.87 20.68
N GLY A 310 -1.63 -21.27 19.69
CA GLY A 310 -2.29 -20.76 18.47
C GLY A 310 -3.02 -19.42 18.63
N ALA A 311 -2.86 -18.76 19.78
CA ALA A 311 -3.63 -17.54 20.10
C ALA A 311 -3.39 -16.40 19.10
N LYS A 312 -2.15 -16.20 18.64
CA LYS A 312 -1.82 -15.12 17.72
C LYS A 312 -2.38 -15.38 16.32
N LEU A 313 -2.22 -16.59 15.79
CA LEU A 313 -2.78 -16.99 14.50
C LEU A 313 -4.31 -16.87 14.53
N LYS A 314 -4.96 -17.26 15.62
CA LYS A 314 -6.41 -17.08 15.82
C LYS A 314 -6.80 -15.60 15.83
N ALA A 315 -6.02 -14.72 16.46
CA ALA A 315 -6.27 -13.27 16.47
C ALA A 315 -6.16 -12.67 15.07
N ILE A 316 -5.09 -13.02 14.35
CA ILE A 316 -4.87 -12.63 12.94
C ILE A 316 -6.07 -13.07 12.08
N GLY A 317 -6.43 -14.35 12.12
CA GLY A 317 -7.53 -14.90 11.33
C GLY A 317 -8.89 -14.29 11.67
N THR A 318 -9.16 -14.06 12.96
CA THR A 318 -10.44 -13.45 13.40
C THR A 318 -10.56 -12.00 12.94
N SER A 319 -9.48 -11.22 13.05
CA SER A 319 -9.47 -9.81 12.63
C SER A 319 -9.52 -9.69 11.10
N ALA A 320 -8.73 -10.48 10.38
CA ALA A 320 -8.72 -10.52 8.92
C ALA A 320 -10.12 -10.90 8.39
N ARG A 321 -10.72 -11.97 8.92
CA ARG A 321 -12.05 -12.43 8.49
C ARG A 321 -13.10 -11.33 8.56
N LYS A 322 -13.15 -10.55 9.63
CA LYS A 322 -14.11 -9.45 9.79
C LYS A 322 -14.01 -8.40 8.68
N GLU A 323 -12.80 -8.05 8.31
CA GLU A 323 -12.58 -7.07 7.25
C GLU A 323 -12.86 -7.65 5.86
N ILE A 324 -12.49 -8.93 5.64
CA ILE A 324 -12.80 -9.64 4.41
C ILE A 324 -14.33 -9.77 4.24
N GLU A 325 -15.06 -10.12 5.30
CA GLU A 325 -16.53 -10.16 5.28
C GLU A 325 -17.15 -8.79 4.94
N SER A 326 -16.54 -7.70 5.42
CA SER A 326 -16.97 -6.34 5.08
C SER A 326 -16.67 -5.97 3.62
N LEU A 327 -15.53 -6.43 3.09
CA LEU A 327 -15.13 -6.19 1.69
C LEU A 327 -16.05 -6.96 0.72
N LEU A 328 -16.25 -8.26 0.98
CA LEU A 328 -16.97 -9.16 0.06
C LEU A 328 -18.49 -9.12 0.22
N GLY A 329 -19.01 -8.56 1.32
CA GLY A 329 -20.46 -8.58 1.62
C GLY A 329 -21.02 -9.99 1.88
N THR A 330 -20.15 -11.00 2.10
CA THR A 330 -20.49 -12.40 2.36
C THR A 330 -19.95 -12.85 3.71
N ARG A 331 -20.45 -13.98 4.24
CA ARG A 331 -19.73 -14.66 5.33
C ARG A 331 -18.48 -15.32 4.79
N VAL A 332 -17.44 -15.43 5.64
CA VAL A 332 -16.16 -16.02 5.23
C VAL A 332 -15.78 -17.15 6.17
N PHE A 333 -15.47 -18.30 5.57
CA PHE A 333 -14.71 -19.37 6.22
C PHE A 333 -13.23 -19.20 5.82
N LEU A 334 -12.39 -18.82 6.77
CA LEU A 334 -10.97 -18.51 6.54
C LEU A 334 -10.08 -19.55 7.22
N GLU A 335 -9.30 -20.27 6.43
CA GLU A 335 -8.23 -21.16 6.87
C GLU A 335 -6.88 -20.50 6.65
N LEU A 336 -6.02 -20.55 7.67
CA LEU A 336 -4.66 -20.01 7.61
C LEU A 336 -3.65 -21.10 7.93
N HIS A 337 -2.70 -21.30 7.02
CA HIS A 337 -1.57 -22.19 7.19
C HIS A 337 -0.26 -21.40 7.25
N ILE A 338 0.74 -21.89 8.00
CA ILE A 338 2.06 -21.25 8.05
C ILE A 338 3.12 -22.22 7.57
N ILE A 339 3.86 -21.82 6.53
CA ILE A 339 4.95 -22.59 5.93
C ILE A 339 6.25 -21.81 6.09
N VAL A 340 7.33 -22.53 6.43
CA VAL A 340 8.68 -21.97 6.44
C VAL A 340 9.29 -22.18 5.06
N GLU A 341 9.63 -21.07 4.41
CA GLU A 341 10.31 -21.02 3.12
C GLU A 341 11.61 -20.22 3.28
N PRO A 342 12.75 -20.89 3.52
CA PRO A 342 13.99 -20.21 3.83
C PRO A 342 14.48 -19.33 2.68
N GLY A 343 14.83 -18.07 2.98
CA GLY A 343 15.39 -17.14 2.02
C GLY A 343 14.44 -16.72 0.89
N TRP A 344 13.13 -16.84 1.05
CA TRP A 344 12.16 -16.51 0.00
C TRP A 344 12.30 -15.09 -0.54
N ARG A 345 12.76 -14.12 0.27
CA ARG A 345 13.00 -12.73 -0.17
C ARG A 345 14.14 -12.57 -1.17
N GLU A 346 15.02 -13.56 -1.28
CA GLU A 346 16.11 -13.63 -2.27
C GLU A 346 15.76 -14.55 -3.46
N SER A 347 14.66 -15.30 -3.39
CA SER A 347 14.22 -16.20 -4.45
C SER A 347 13.35 -15.45 -5.45
N ARG A 348 13.89 -15.14 -6.64
CA ARG A 348 13.14 -14.49 -7.72
C ARG A 348 11.90 -15.31 -8.11
N GLY A 349 12.04 -16.63 -8.25
CA GLY A 349 10.92 -17.51 -8.60
C GLY A 349 9.79 -17.46 -7.57
N PHE A 350 10.13 -17.45 -6.26
CA PHE A 350 9.12 -17.33 -5.22
C PHE A 350 8.47 -15.93 -5.22
N ILE A 351 9.26 -14.85 -5.35
CA ILE A 351 8.74 -13.48 -5.43
C ILE A 351 7.76 -13.30 -6.59
N ASP A 352 8.04 -13.95 -7.72
CA ASP A 352 7.15 -13.96 -8.88
C ASP A 352 5.80 -14.61 -8.59
N THR A 353 5.73 -15.60 -7.69
CA THR A 353 4.45 -16.18 -7.24
C THR A 353 3.61 -15.26 -6.36
N LEU A 354 4.21 -14.20 -5.80
CA LEU A 354 3.50 -13.19 -5.02
C LEU A 354 2.87 -12.10 -5.91
N ASP A 355 3.20 -12.07 -7.21
CA ASP A 355 2.63 -11.12 -8.17
C ASP A 355 1.23 -11.58 -8.59
N TRP A 356 0.22 -10.83 -8.14
CA TRP A 356 -1.17 -11.12 -8.47
C TRP A 356 -1.46 -11.05 -9.98
N ARG A 357 -0.72 -10.25 -10.77
CA ARG A 357 -0.88 -10.16 -12.22
C ARG A 357 -0.46 -11.46 -12.87
N LYS A 358 0.71 -11.99 -12.50
CA LYS A 358 1.16 -13.30 -12.94
C LYS A 358 0.23 -14.43 -12.50
N GLN A 359 -0.30 -14.36 -11.26
CA GLN A 359 -1.29 -15.32 -10.80
C GLN A 359 -2.55 -15.33 -11.67
N LEU A 360 -3.03 -14.15 -12.12
CA LEU A 360 -4.16 -14.07 -13.03
C LEU A 360 -3.84 -14.62 -14.42
N GLU A 361 -2.67 -14.32 -14.96
CA GLU A 361 -2.20 -14.88 -16.24
C GLU A 361 -2.12 -16.40 -16.19
N ASP A 362 -1.52 -16.96 -15.15
CA ASP A 362 -1.42 -18.40 -14.92
C ASP A 362 -2.80 -19.07 -14.76
N MET A 363 -3.73 -18.41 -14.08
CA MET A 363 -5.11 -18.89 -13.92
C MET A 363 -5.85 -18.89 -15.26
N ALA A 364 -5.71 -17.84 -16.04
CA ALA A 364 -6.33 -17.73 -17.36
C ALA A 364 -5.77 -18.79 -18.33
N ALA A 365 -4.46 -19.03 -18.30
CA ALA A 365 -3.81 -20.07 -19.10
C ALA A 365 -4.34 -21.47 -18.74
N ARG A 366 -4.42 -21.81 -17.45
CA ARG A 366 -4.97 -23.10 -16.99
C ARG A 366 -6.44 -23.28 -17.37
N GLN A 367 -7.25 -22.22 -17.34
CA GLN A 367 -8.64 -22.28 -17.78
C GLN A 367 -8.75 -22.53 -19.29
N ALA A 368 -7.90 -21.91 -20.09
CA ALA A 368 -7.84 -22.12 -21.54
C ALA A 368 -7.48 -23.56 -21.89
N ASP A 369 -6.49 -24.14 -21.19
CA ASP A 369 -6.08 -25.55 -21.38
C ASP A 369 -7.24 -26.54 -21.07
N VAL A 370 -7.97 -26.30 -19.96
CA VAL A 370 -9.13 -27.16 -19.59
C VAL A 370 -10.28 -27.05 -20.59
N VAL A 371 -10.50 -25.86 -21.17
CA VAL A 371 -11.51 -25.66 -22.22
C VAL A 371 -11.06 -26.29 -23.53
N GLY A 372 -9.78 -26.19 -23.88
CA GLY A 372 -9.18 -26.81 -25.06
C GLY A 372 -9.25 -28.36 -25.02
N GLU A 373 -8.96 -28.97 -23.86
CA GLU A 373 -9.10 -30.43 -23.67
C GLU A 373 -10.54 -30.92 -23.84
N LYS A 374 -11.53 -30.16 -23.33
CA LYS A 374 -12.95 -30.52 -23.48
C LYS A 374 -13.51 -30.35 -24.89
N LEU A 375 -12.92 -29.48 -25.70
CA LEU A 375 -13.31 -29.28 -27.11
C LEU A 375 -12.57 -30.23 -28.08
N GLY A 376 -11.53 -30.93 -27.62
CA GLY A 376 -10.78 -31.91 -28.40
C GLY A 376 -11.24 -33.36 -28.19
N GLU A 377 -12.21 -33.60 -27.30
CA GLU A 377 -12.79 -34.95 -27.02
C GLU A 377 -14.16 -35.17 -27.69
N ASP A 378 -14.71 -34.19 -28.43
CA ASP A 378 -15.90 -34.34 -29.31
C ASP A 378 -15.44 -34.43 -30.79
#